data_61c4e340bc02973d4352bc18f0c186bd
#
_entry.id   61c4e340bc02973d4352bc18f0c186bd
#
_cell.length_a   1.000
_cell.length_b   1.000
_cell.length_c   1.000
_cell.angle_alpha   90.00
_cell.angle_beta   90.00
_cell.angle_gamma   90.00
#
_symmetry.space_group_name_H-M   'P 1'
#
loop_
_entity.id
_entity.type
_entity.pdbx_description
1 polymer ?
#
loop_
_entity_poly.entity_id
_entity_poly.type
_entity_poly.pdbx_seq_one_letter_code
_entity_poly.pdbx_strand_id
1 'polypeptide(L)'
;MQAQNAVSIEYFKNSKRFADLLNGYFFNGDEVVRWENVRERDPVLQKIKRKGTKVTTKVNIVDLFCNVEIDGCRIGVILQNQTKIHYAMPIRAMNEEAEAYYSQWKGLEKEHREKKNLKDGAEFLSGMSRSDSINPLLILIVYFGEEKWDAARSMHKVAL
;
A
#
# COMPACT_ATOMS: atom_id res chain seq x y z
N MET A 1 -14.46 -4.91 -18.58
CA MET A 1 -13.43 -4.18 -17.81
C MET A 1 -13.68 -4.22 -16.30
N GLN A 2 -14.79 -3.70 -15.78
CA GLN A 2 -15.09 -3.78 -14.34
C GLN A 2 -15.25 -5.21 -13.82
N ALA A 3 -15.85 -6.11 -14.59
CA ALA A 3 -16.06 -7.51 -14.19
C ALA A 3 -14.74 -8.29 -14.05
N GLN A 4 -13.77 -8.10 -14.95
CA GLN A 4 -12.45 -8.76 -14.86
C GLN A 4 -11.66 -8.29 -13.64
N ASN A 5 -11.70 -6.99 -13.35
CA ASN A 5 -11.06 -6.44 -12.16
C ASN A 5 -11.68 -7.01 -10.88
N ALA A 6 -13.00 -7.07 -10.79
CA ALA A 6 -13.70 -7.64 -9.64
C ALA A 6 -13.36 -9.11 -9.41
N VAL A 7 -13.30 -9.92 -10.48
CA VAL A 7 -12.93 -11.35 -10.41
C VAL A 7 -11.47 -11.51 -9.95
N SER A 8 -10.56 -10.68 -10.44
CA SER A 8 -9.15 -10.71 -10.04
C SER A 8 -8.97 -10.32 -8.56
N ILE A 9 -9.66 -9.28 -8.10
CA ILE A 9 -9.64 -8.89 -6.68
C ILE A 9 -10.16 -10.03 -5.82
N GLU A 10 -11.31 -10.61 -6.15
CA GLU A 10 -11.90 -11.73 -5.40
C GLU A 10 -10.97 -12.94 -5.40
N TYR A 11 -10.28 -13.21 -6.51
CA TYR A 11 -9.28 -14.27 -6.60
C TYR A 11 -8.13 -14.06 -5.60
N PHE A 12 -7.56 -12.84 -5.53
CA PHE A 12 -6.41 -12.53 -4.67
C PHE A 12 -6.78 -12.19 -3.22
N LYS A 13 -8.05 -11.97 -2.89
CA LYS A 13 -8.51 -11.91 -1.49
C LYS A 13 -8.28 -13.21 -0.74
N ASN A 14 -8.19 -14.33 -1.43
CA ASN A 14 -7.80 -15.58 -0.81
C ASN A 14 -6.32 -15.54 -0.40
N SER A 15 -6.05 -15.61 0.91
CA SER A 15 -4.70 -15.47 1.47
C SER A 15 -3.69 -16.47 0.90
N LYS A 16 -4.11 -17.70 0.55
CA LYS A 16 -3.22 -18.70 -0.06
C LYS A 16 -2.76 -18.26 -1.44
N ARG A 17 -3.70 -17.82 -2.29
CA ARG A 17 -3.39 -17.33 -3.65
C ARG A 17 -2.56 -16.07 -3.62
N PHE A 18 -2.80 -15.21 -2.65
CA PHE A 18 -2.00 -14.01 -2.46
C PHE A 18 -0.57 -14.34 -2.02
N ALA A 19 -0.40 -15.26 -1.08
CA ALA A 19 0.91 -15.78 -0.68
C ALA A 19 1.63 -16.46 -1.85
N ASP A 20 0.94 -17.30 -2.64
CA ASP A 20 1.50 -17.96 -3.83
C ASP A 20 1.98 -16.93 -4.88
N LEU A 21 1.23 -15.84 -5.09
CA LEU A 21 1.65 -14.76 -5.98
C LEU A 21 2.96 -14.14 -5.52
N LEU A 22 3.09 -13.81 -4.23
CA LEU A 22 4.30 -13.21 -3.67
C LEU A 22 5.48 -14.18 -3.72
N ASN A 23 5.26 -15.43 -3.33
CA ASN A 23 6.27 -16.48 -3.35
C ASN A 23 6.78 -16.75 -4.78
N GLY A 24 5.87 -16.84 -5.76
CA GLY A 24 6.24 -17.03 -7.15
C GLY A 24 7.02 -15.86 -7.73
N TYR A 25 6.64 -14.63 -7.41
CA TYR A 25 7.25 -13.45 -8.01
C TYR A 25 8.56 -13.03 -7.36
N PHE A 26 8.66 -13.07 -6.02
CA PHE A 26 9.83 -12.56 -5.28
C PHE A 26 10.77 -13.66 -4.80
N PHE A 27 10.28 -14.87 -4.61
CA PHE A 27 11.02 -15.94 -3.95
C PHE A 27 11.16 -17.21 -4.80
N ASN A 28 10.98 -17.09 -6.14
CA ASN A 28 11.09 -18.21 -7.10
C ASN A 28 10.25 -19.44 -6.77
N GLY A 29 9.15 -19.25 -6.03
CA GLY A 29 8.26 -20.32 -5.59
C GLY A 29 8.58 -20.90 -4.20
N ASP A 30 9.65 -20.46 -3.56
CA ASP A 30 9.94 -20.86 -2.17
C ASP A 30 8.85 -20.30 -1.22
N GLU A 31 8.40 -21.11 -0.27
CA GLU A 31 7.32 -20.76 0.67
C GLU A 31 7.83 -19.85 1.81
N VAL A 32 8.22 -18.63 1.45
CA VAL A 32 8.67 -17.57 2.39
C VAL A 32 7.48 -16.87 3.01
N VAL A 33 6.49 -16.52 2.19
CA VAL A 33 5.23 -15.93 2.64
C VAL A 33 4.26 -17.05 2.98
N ARG A 34 3.96 -17.19 4.27
CA ARG A 34 2.94 -18.12 4.74
C ARG A 34 1.57 -17.47 4.66
N TRP A 35 0.58 -18.19 4.12
CA TRP A 35 -0.78 -17.65 3.96
C TRP A 35 -1.45 -17.28 5.29
N GLU A 36 -1.09 -17.95 6.40
CA GLU A 36 -1.55 -17.63 7.75
C GLU A 36 -1.10 -16.25 8.23
N ASN A 37 -0.03 -15.72 7.64
CA ASN A 37 0.56 -14.42 7.95
C ASN A 37 0.06 -13.30 7.03
N VAL A 38 -0.88 -13.59 6.13
CA VAL A 38 -1.53 -12.60 5.26
C VAL A 38 -2.81 -12.09 5.92
N ARG A 39 -2.95 -10.77 6.05
CA ARG A 39 -4.13 -10.12 6.62
C ARG A 39 -4.61 -9.00 5.70
N GLU A 40 -5.85 -9.11 5.22
CA GLU A 40 -6.49 -8.03 4.44
C GLU A 40 -6.63 -6.77 5.30
N ARG A 41 -6.43 -5.63 4.66
CA ARG A 41 -6.59 -4.29 5.23
C ARG A 41 -7.66 -3.54 4.47
N ASP A 42 -8.17 -2.46 5.07
CA ASP A 42 -9.06 -1.54 4.38
C ASP A 42 -8.33 -0.96 3.15
N PRO A 43 -8.85 -1.16 1.93
CA PRO A 43 -8.25 -0.65 0.70
C PRO A 43 -8.44 0.87 0.53
N VAL A 44 -9.15 1.52 1.43
CA VAL A 44 -9.44 2.95 1.36
C VAL A 44 -8.30 3.76 1.96
N LEU A 45 -7.55 4.46 1.10
CA LEU A 45 -6.54 5.43 1.49
C LEU A 45 -7.18 6.83 1.57
N GLN A 46 -7.25 7.39 2.77
CA GLN A 46 -7.92 8.67 3.01
C GLN A 46 -6.91 9.78 3.30
N LYS A 47 -7.07 10.90 2.63
CA LYS A 47 -6.35 12.13 2.92
C LYS A 47 -7.35 13.24 3.26
N ILE A 48 -7.41 13.60 4.53
CA ILE A 48 -8.28 14.66 5.03
C ILE A 48 -7.49 15.98 5.04
N LYS A 49 -7.92 16.97 4.26
CA LYS A 49 -7.38 18.32 4.29
C LYS A 49 -8.39 19.25 4.98
N ARG A 50 -7.93 19.97 6.01
CA ARG A 50 -8.70 21.04 6.66
C ARG A 50 -8.12 22.39 6.27
N LYS A 51 -8.98 23.31 5.80
CA LYS A 51 -8.63 24.70 5.55
C LYS A 51 -9.71 25.59 6.18
N GLY A 52 -9.44 26.09 7.38
CA GLY A 52 -10.44 26.76 8.21
C GLY A 52 -11.60 25.81 8.55
N THR A 53 -12.82 26.25 8.30
CA THR A 53 -14.04 25.43 8.50
C THR A 53 -14.30 24.41 7.39
N LYS A 54 -13.58 24.51 6.26
CA LYS A 54 -13.77 23.63 5.12
C LYS A 54 -12.93 22.36 5.27
N VAL A 55 -13.61 21.22 5.29
CA VAL A 55 -12.99 19.88 5.29
C VAL A 55 -13.10 19.30 3.89
N THR A 56 -11.97 18.94 3.30
CA THR A 56 -11.91 18.24 2.01
C THR A 56 -11.29 16.87 2.24
N THR A 57 -12.02 15.83 1.88
CA THR A 57 -11.52 14.46 1.94
C THR A 57 -11.18 14.01 0.52
N LYS A 58 -9.92 13.65 0.30
CA LYS A 58 -9.50 12.90 -0.89
C LYS A 58 -9.48 11.43 -0.52
N VAL A 59 -10.25 10.64 -1.22
CA VAL A 59 -10.29 9.18 -1.05
C VAL A 59 -9.63 8.57 -2.28
N ASN A 60 -8.64 7.72 -2.07
CA ASN A 60 -8.07 6.85 -3.07
C ASN A 60 -8.37 5.40 -2.65
N ILE A 61 -8.88 4.61 -3.57
CA ILE A 61 -9.23 3.21 -3.31
C ILE A 61 -8.27 2.37 -4.15
N VAL A 62 -7.49 1.54 -3.46
CA VAL A 62 -6.63 0.55 -4.10
C VAL A 62 -7.40 -0.76 -4.29
N ASP A 63 -6.96 -1.60 -5.23
CA ASP A 63 -7.72 -2.81 -5.54
C ASP A 63 -7.69 -3.82 -4.40
N LEU A 64 -6.53 -4.03 -3.80
CA LEU A 64 -6.37 -4.88 -2.61
C LEU A 64 -5.20 -4.37 -1.77
N PHE A 65 -5.37 -4.37 -0.45
CA PHE A 65 -4.32 -4.04 0.50
C PHE A 65 -4.21 -5.14 1.56
N CYS A 66 -3.03 -5.73 1.70
CA CYS A 66 -2.75 -6.75 2.70
C CYS A 66 -1.52 -6.39 3.53
N ASN A 67 -1.52 -6.76 4.80
CA ASN A 67 -0.31 -6.89 5.59
C ASN A 67 0.20 -8.33 5.48
N VAL A 68 1.51 -8.46 5.28
CA VAL A 68 2.23 -9.73 5.25
C VAL A 68 3.31 -9.69 6.31
N GLU A 69 3.47 -10.77 7.07
CA GLU A 69 4.53 -10.88 8.05
C GLU A 69 5.57 -11.91 7.57
N ILE A 70 6.83 -11.46 7.47
CA ILE A 70 7.98 -12.28 7.07
C ILE A 70 9.07 -12.04 8.12
N ASP A 71 9.52 -13.09 8.80
CA ASP A 71 10.59 -13.05 9.81
C ASP A 71 10.38 -11.96 10.86
N GLY A 72 9.13 -11.78 11.32
CA GLY A 72 8.77 -10.77 12.30
C GLY A 72 8.66 -9.34 11.76
N CYS A 73 8.94 -9.11 10.48
CA CYS A 73 8.76 -7.83 9.82
C CYS A 73 7.38 -7.78 9.15
N ARG A 74 6.60 -6.76 9.45
CA ARG A 74 5.31 -6.52 8.80
C ARG A 74 5.48 -5.61 7.61
N ILE A 75 5.04 -6.08 6.45
CA ILE A 75 5.10 -5.38 5.17
C ILE A 75 3.68 -5.14 4.68
N GLY A 76 3.34 -3.91 4.34
CA GLY A 76 2.10 -3.61 3.64
C GLY A 76 2.26 -3.88 2.15
N VAL A 77 1.37 -4.66 1.56
CA VAL A 77 1.38 -4.95 0.12
C VAL A 77 0.09 -4.43 -0.50
N ILE A 78 0.23 -3.48 -1.42
CA ILE A 78 -0.86 -2.95 -2.23
C ILE A 78 -0.80 -3.64 -3.59
N LEU A 79 -1.88 -4.30 -3.98
CA LEU A 79 -2.03 -4.90 -5.30
C LEU A 79 -2.94 -4.04 -6.15
N GLN A 80 -2.48 -3.75 -7.36
CA GLN A 80 -3.20 -3.00 -8.39
C GLN A 80 -3.35 -3.85 -9.65
N ASN A 81 -4.56 -4.03 -10.11
CA ASN A 81 -4.85 -4.73 -11.36
C ASN A 81 -4.92 -3.73 -12.52
N GLN A 82 -4.25 -4.03 -13.61
CA GLN A 82 -4.28 -3.22 -14.83
C GLN A 82 -4.64 -4.08 -16.04
N THR A 83 -5.59 -3.61 -16.82
CA THR A 83 -6.01 -4.25 -18.09
C THR A 83 -5.56 -3.46 -19.32
N LYS A 84 -5.08 -2.24 -19.12
CA LYS A 84 -4.53 -1.38 -20.19
C LYS A 84 -3.18 -0.82 -19.75
N ILE A 85 -2.33 -0.52 -20.73
CA ILE A 85 -1.06 0.14 -20.50
C ILE A 85 -1.32 1.54 -19.92
N HIS A 86 -0.58 1.89 -18.88
CA HIS A 86 -0.67 3.18 -18.21
C HIS A 86 0.73 3.79 -18.07
N TYR A 87 1.07 4.74 -18.93
CA TYR A 87 2.42 5.31 -19.03
C TYR A 87 2.86 6.03 -17.73
N ALA A 88 1.94 6.59 -16.97
CA ALA A 88 2.24 7.22 -15.68
C ALA A 88 2.09 6.26 -14.49
N MET A 89 2.16 4.93 -14.69
CA MET A 89 1.96 3.95 -13.62
C MET A 89 2.94 4.11 -12.44
N PRO A 90 4.25 4.37 -12.65
CA PRO A 90 5.17 4.61 -11.54
C PRO A 90 4.82 5.83 -10.69
N ILE A 91 4.31 6.91 -11.32
CA ILE A 91 3.88 8.11 -10.60
C ILE A 91 2.63 7.81 -9.76
N ARG A 92 1.69 7.05 -10.32
CA ARG A 92 0.50 6.62 -9.60
C ARG A 92 0.86 5.75 -8.40
N ALA A 93 1.72 4.75 -8.58
CA ALA A 93 2.20 3.89 -7.51
C ALA A 93 2.88 4.70 -6.39
N MET A 94 3.77 5.65 -6.73
CA MET A 94 4.42 6.53 -5.77
C MET A 94 3.40 7.37 -4.96
N ASN A 95 2.34 7.87 -5.60
CA ASN A 95 1.30 8.62 -4.89
C ASN A 95 0.53 7.73 -3.90
N GLU A 96 0.20 6.51 -4.30
CA GLU A 96 -0.50 5.55 -3.43
C GLU A 96 0.37 5.11 -2.25
N GLU A 97 1.65 4.86 -2.49
CA GLU A 97 2.63 4.58 -1.46
C GLU A 97 2.74 5.73 -0.45
N ALA A 98 2.87 6.96 -0.94
CA ALA A 98 2.93 8.16 -0.09
C ALA A 98 1.64 8.34 0.74
N GLU A 99 0.47 8.08 0.18
CA GLU A 99 -0.81 8.15 0.90
C GLU A 99 -0.91 7.06 1.98
N ALA A 100 -0.42 5.85 1.70
CA ALA A 100 -0.39 4.76 2.68
C ALA A 100 0.59 5.02 3.82
N TYR A 101 1.78 5.56 3.56
CA TYR A 101 2.71 6.01 4.60
C TYR A 101 2.13 7.16 5.42
N TYR A 102 1.50 8.12 4.76
CA TYR A 102 0.82 9.23 5.45
C TYR A 102 -0.27 8.73 6.39
N SER A 103 -1.03 7.72 5.97
CA SER A 103 -2.07 7.10 6.81
C SER A 103 -1.49 6.43 8.05
N GLN A 104 -0.36 5.71 7.92
CA GLN A 104 0.35 5.11 9.05
C GLN A 104 0.82 6.18 10.04
N TRP A 105 1.48 7.23 9.54
CA TRP A 105 1.94 8.34 10.36
C TRP A 105 0.79 9.01 11.12
N LYS A 106 -0.33 9.29 10.45
CA LYS A 106 -1.50 9.91 11.11
C LYS A 106 -2.16 8.99 12.13
N GLY A 107 -2.09 7.68 11.94
CA GLY A 107 -2.50 6.70 12.93
C GLY A 107 -1.68 6.80 14.22
N LEU A 108 -0.35 6.84 14.09
CA LEU A 108 0.57 7.02 15.23
C LEU A 108 0.35 8.37 15.92
N GLU A 109 0.27 9.47 15.18
CA GLU A 109 0.01 10.80 15.73
C GLU A 109 -1.27 10.81 16.57
N LYS A 110 -2.36 10.22 16.06
CA LYS A 110 -3.62 10.14 16.78
C LYS A 110 -3.48 9.33 18.08
N GLU A 111 -2.87 8.16 18.00
CA GLU A 111 -2.64 7.29 19.14
C GLU A 111 -1.84 7.99 20.24
N HIS A 112 -0.74 8.66 19.87
CA HIS A 112 0.08 9.39 20.85
C HIS A 112 -0.64 10.58 21.47
N ARG A 113 -1.46 11.30 20.69
CA ARG A 113 -2.28 12.40 21.23
C ARG A 113 -3.33 11.91 22.23
N GLU A 114 -3.96 10.77 21.95
CA GLU A 114 -4.93 10.13 22.87
C GLU A 114 -4.25 9.64 24.15
N LYS A 115 -3.09 8.99 24.02
CA LYS A 115 -2.31 8.45 25.16
C LYS A 115 -1.52 9.51 25.93
N LYS A 116 -1.32 10.72 25.36
CA LYS A 116 -0.52 11.81 25.94
C LYS A 116 0.89 11.36 26.35
N ASN A 117 1.55 10.54 25.54
CA ASN A 117 2.81 9.87 25.87
C ASN A 117 4.03 10.39 25.10
N LEU A 118 3.90 11.48 24.33
CA LEU A 118 5.02 12.18 23.69
C LEU A 118 5.85 12.94 24.75
N LYS A 119 7.17 12.91 24.63
CA LYS A 119 8.09 13.28 25.72
C LYS A 119 8.74 14.65 25.55
N ASP A 120 8.95 15.09 24.31
CA ASP A 120 9.66 16.34 24.03
C ASP A 120 9.04 17.12 22.87
N GLY A 121 9.58 18.34 22.63
CA GLY A 121 9.05 19.23 21.59
C GLY A 121 9.15 18.67 20.18
N ALA A 122 10.17 17.85 19.88
CA ALA A 122 10.34 17.24 18.55
C ALA A 122 9.29 16.15 18.32
N GLU A 123 9.02 15.33 19.35
CA GLU A 123 7.95 14.32 19.30
C GLU A 123 6.57 14.99 19.19
N PHE A 124 6.33 16.07 19.93
CA PHE A 124 5.09 16.85 19.81
C PHE A 124 4.90 17.46 18.43
N LEU A 125 5.97 17.99 17.83
CA LEU A 125 5.93 18.59 16.49
C LEU A 125 5.64 17.55 15.41
N SER A 126 6.29 16.40 15.50
CA SER A 126 6.14 15.31 14.51
C SER A 126 4.90 14.45 14.75
N GLY A 127 4.40 14.37 15.98
CA GLY A 127 3.37 13.42 16.40
C GLY A 127 3.87 11.98 16.47
N MET A 128 5.20 11.78 16.45
CA MET A 128 5.85 10.46 16.53
C MET A 128 6.85 10.45 17.68
N SER A 129 6.94 9.32 18.38
CA SER A 129 8.00 9.03 19.34
C SER A 129 9.27 8.59 18.59
N ARG A 130 10.43 8.77 19.22
CA ARG A 130 11.73 8.29 18.68
C ARG A 130 11.78 6.78 18.47
N SER A 131 10.97 6.02 19.20
CA SER A 131 10.89 4.56 19.09
C SER A 131 9.89 4.07 18.05
N ASP A 132 9.10 4.97 17.46
CA ASP A 132 8.12 4.57 16.46
C ASP A 132 8.78 4.17 15.14
N SER A 133 8.16 3.21 14.50
CA SER A 133 8.46 2.80 13.14
C SER A 133 7.17 2.65 12.35
N ILE A 134 7.25 2.83 11.05
CA ILE A 134 6.18 2.54 10.11
C ILE A 134 6.54 1.31 9.29
N ASN A 135 5.53 0.53 8.93
CA ASN A 135 5.73 -0.67 8.15
C ASN A 135 6.15 -0.31 6.72
N PRO A 136 7.17 -0.96 6.16
CA PRO A 136 7.51 -0.80 4.75
C PRO A 136 6.32 -1.19 3.86
N LEU A 137 6.25 -0.57 2.69
CA LEU A 137 5.21 -0.80 1.70
C LEU A 137 5.79 -1.34 0.41
N LEU A 138 5.01 -2.17 -0.25
CA LEU A 138 5.27 -2.70 -1.57
C LEU A 138 4.03 -2.51 -2.43
N ILE A 139 4.20 -1.97 -3.64
CA ILE A 139 3.12 -1.91 -4.62
C ILE A 139 3.40 -2.89 -5.73
N LEU A 140 2.47 -3.82 -5.92
CA LEU A 140 2.52 -4.83 -6.96
C LEU A 140 1.47 -4.55 -8.02
N ILE A 141 1.92 -4.34 -9.25
CA ILE A 141 1.06 -4.13 -10.41
C ILE A 141 0.91 -5.44 -11.15
N VAL A 142 -0.31 -5.95 -11.22
CA VAL A 142 -0.65 -7.15 -11.99
C VAL A 142 -1.34 -6.74 -13.29
N TYR A 143 -0.70 -7.04 -14.40
CA TYR A 143 -1.16 -6.65 -15.73
C TYR A 143 -1.80 -7.83 -16.45
N PHE A 144 -3.05 -7.67 -16.85
CA PHE A 144 -3.86 -8.66 -17.57
C PHE A 144 -4.23 -8.22 -19.00
N GLY A 145 -3.52 -7.20 -19.53
CA GLY A 145 -3.78 -6.72 -20.89
C GLY A 145 -3.27 -7.66 -21.97
N GLU A 146 -3.85 -7.57 -23.15
CA GLU A 146 -3.45 -8.35 -24.32
C GLU A 146 -2.18 -7.80 -24.99
N GLU A 147 -1.96 -6.49 -24.88
CA GLU A 147 -0.80 -5.83 -25.45
C GLU A 147 0.43 -6.01 -24.55
N LYS A 148 1.61 -6.13 -25.14
CA LYS A 148 2.85 -6.18 -24.37
C LYS A 148 3.06 -4.87 -23.62
N TRP A 149 3.32 -4.97 -22.30
CA TRP A 149 3.63 -3.77 -21.50
C TRP A 149 4.91 -3.10 -21.98
N ASP A 150 4.82 -1.88 -22.48
CA ASP A 150 5.91 -1.04 -22.97
C ASP A 150 6.14 0.23 -22.15
N ALA A 151 5.28 0.50 -21.13
CA ALA A 151 5.43 1.64 -20.25
C ALA A 151 6.60 1.44 -19.26
N ALA A 152 7.10 2.56 -18.72
CA ALA A 152 8.10 2.55 -17.67
C ALA A 152 7.65 1.74 -16.45
N ARG A 153 8.59 0.98 -15.85
CA ARG A 153 8.37 0.17 -14.65
C ARG A 153 8.99 0.76 -13.39
N SER A 154 9.62 1.91 -13.50
CA SER A 154 10.25 2.61 -12.38
C SER A 154 10.24 4.12 -12.60
N MET A 155 10.32 4.89 -11.52
CA MET A 155 10.41 6.36 -11.59
C MET A 155 11.65 6.84 -12.36
N HIS A 156 12.77 6.14 -12.22
CA HIS A 156 13.99 6.45 -12.98
C HIS A 156 13.75 6.49 -14.50
N LYS A 157 12.98 5.53 -15.02
CA LYS A 157 12.65 5.46 -16.45
C LYS A 157 11.57 6.45 -16.90
N VAL A 158 10.83 7.04 -15.96
CA VAL A 158 9.86 8.11 -16.27
C VAL A 158 10.54 9.47 -16.33
N ALA A 159 11.60 9.66 -15.52
CA ALA A 159 12.29 10.94 -15.36
C ALA A 159 13.42 11.17 -16.39
N LEU A 160 13.80 10.17 -17.19
CA LEU A 160 14.77 10.24 -18.28
C LEU A 160 14.10 10.34 -19.66
#